data_c5c42aa76d7aacf952fce9dedc2dafff
#
_entry.id   c5c42aa76d7aacf952fce9dedc2dafff
#
_cell.length_a   1.000
_cell.length_b   1.000
_cell.length_c   1.000
_cell.angle_alpha   90.00
_cell.angle_beta   90.00
_cell.angle_gamma   90.00
#
_symmetry.space_group_name_H-M   'P 1'
#
loop_
_entity.id
_entity.type
_entity.pdbx_description
1 polymer ?
#
loop_
_entity_poly.entity_id
_entity_poly.type
_entity_poly.pdbx_seq_one_letter_code
_entity_poly.pdbx_strand_id
1 'polypeptide(L)'
;MIMEGVFEAFPQLKMVFIEGGFGWMPSLGHRLDRSWKRMRSGLPHLTRAPSDYLHDHFWVTTQPMEEPENPAHLVDIMATIGFDRILFSSDYPHWDFDDPFVVVPASLGDERRKQIYSGNARALYGFA
;
A
#
# COMPACT_ATOMS: atom_id res chain seq x y z
N MET A 1 -12.76 0.05 -9.75
CA MET A 1 -11.62 0.06 -10.70
C MET A 1 -11.08 -1.36 -10.93
N ILE A 2 -10.63 -2.11 -9.89
CA ILE A 2 -10.06 -3.47 -10.08
C ILE A 2 -11.08 -4.39 -10.75
N MET A 3 -12.24 -4.59 -10.13
CA MET A 3 -13.28 -5.50 -10.63
C MET A 3 -13.85 -5.11 -12.00
N GLU A 4 -13.71 -3.87 -12.41
CA GLU A 4 -14.11 -3.35 -13.73
C GLU A 4 -13.00 -3.46 -14.79
N GLY A 5 -11.86 -4.04 -14.45
CA GLY A 5 -10.74 -4.27 -15.38
C GLY A 5 -9.98 -3.03 -15.80
N VAL A 6 -10.02 -1.94 -15.00
CA VAL A 6 -9.33 -0.68 -15.35
C VAL A 6 -7.83 -0.90 -15.52
N PHE A 7 -7.22 -1.73 -14.69
CA PHE A 7 -5.77 -2.00 -14.76
C PHE A 7 -5.38 -2.98 -15.88
N GLU A 8 -6.32 -3.75 -16.39
CA GLU A 8 -6.13 -4.50 -17.64
C GLU A 8 -6.13 -3.57 -18.86
N ALA A 9 -7.04 -2.58 -18.86
CA ALA A 9 -7.11 -1.59 -19.92
C ALA A 9 -5.96 -0.56 -19.87
N PHE A 10 -5.49 -0.23 -18.67
CA PHE A 10 -4.44 0.77 -18.41
C PHE A 10 -3.32 0.20 -17.51
N PRO A 11 -2.48 -0.70 -18.03
CA PRO A 11 -1.48 -1.41 -17.21
C PRO A 11 -0.38 -0.50 -16.65
N GLN A 12 -0.23 0.73 -17.14
CA GLN A 12 0.73 1.71 -16.62
C GLN A 12 0.13 2.63 -15.54
N LEU A 13 -1.18 2.52 -15.28
CA LEU A 13 -1.84 3.36 -14.28
C LEU A 13 -1.33 3.01 -12.88
N LYS A 14 -0.95 4.04 -12.13
CA LYS A 14 -0.51 3.96 -10.74
C LYS A 14 -1.46 4.77 -9.86
N MET A 15 -1.78 4.24 -8.69
CA MET A 15 -2.68 4.87 -7.72
C MET A 15 -1.92 5.08 -6.41
N VAL A 16 -1.98 6.29 -5.86
CA VAL A 16 -1.42 6.60 -4.56
C VAL A 16 -2.56 7.02 -3.64
N PHE A 17 -2.71 6.33 -2.53
CA PHE A 17 -3.66 6.68 -1.48
C PHE A 17 -2.94 7.49 -0.41
N ILE A 18 -3.32 8.75 -0.30
CA ILE A 18 -2.74 9.72 0.63
C ILE A 18 -3.75 9.95 1.76
N GLU A 19 -3.28 9.97 2.99
CA GLU A 19 -4.10 10.19 4.20
C GLU A 19 -5.26 9.19 4.37
N GLY A 20 -5.07 7.96 3.94
CA GLY A 20 -6.11 6.92 4.00
C GLY A 20 -5.78 5.75 4.94
N GLY A 21 -4.65 5.81 5.64
CA GLY A 21 -4.09 4.65 6.31
C GLY A 21 -3.79 3.51 5.32
N PHE A 22 -3.30 2.39 5.80
CA PHE A 22 -2.95 1.27 4.91
C PHE A 22 -3.38 -0.11 5.43
N GLY A 23 -3.77 -0.23 6.70
CA GLY A 23 -4.19 -1.50 7.31
C GLY A 23 -5.38 -2.17 6.63
N TRP A 24 -6.19 -1.41 5.90
CA TRP A 24 -7.32 -1.91 5.13
C TRP A 24 -6.91 -2.72 3.89
N MET A 25 -5.73 -2.47 3.34
CA MET A 25 -5.33 -2.98 2.01
C MET A 25 -5.23 -4.52 1.95
N PRO A 26 -4.59 -5.23 2.90
CA PRO A 26 -4.57 -6.68 2.93
C PRO A 26 -5.98 -7.30 3.04
N SER A 27 -6.80 -6.74 3.93
CA SER A 27 -8.18 -7.21 4.14
C SER A 27 -9.04 -7.05 2.89
N LEU A 28 -8.91 -5.91 2.20
CA LEU A 28 -9.61 -5.67 0.93
C LEU A 28 -9.16 -6.66 -0.14
N GLY A 29 -7.85 -6.91 -0.28
CA GLY A 29 -7.31 -7.87 -1.23
C GLY A 29 -7.92 -9.26 -1.06
N HIS A 30 -7.89 -9.79 0.16
CA HIS A 30 -8.47 -11.10 0.48
C HIS A 30 -9.98 -11.17 0.19
N ARG A 31 -10.72 -10.09 0.47
CA ARG A 31 -12.16 -10.01 0.18
C ARG A 31 -12.44 -10.00 -1.32
N LEU A 32 -11.69 -9.22 -2.08
CA LEU A 32 -11.83 -9.13 -3.54
C LEU A 32 -11.49 -10.46 -4.21
N ASP A 33 -10.43 -11.13 -3.79
CA ASP A 33 -10.03 -12.45 -4.30
C ASP A 33 -11.11 -13.50 -4.08
N ARG A 34 -11.70 -13.49 -2.88
CA ARG A 34 -12.81 -14.39 -2.56
C ARG A 34 -14.02 -14.13 -3.46
N SER A 35 -14.37 -12.86 -3.67
CA SER A 35 -15.49 -12.46 -4.52
C SER A 35 -15.22 -12.83 -5.98
N TRP A 36 -14.03 -12.55 -6.48
CA TRP A 36 -13.61 -12.90 -7.83
C TRP A 36 -13.67 -14.41 -8.10
N LYS A 37 -13.17 -15.24 -7.19
CA LYS A 37 -13.27 -16.71 -7.31
C LYS A 37 -14.72 -17.18 -7.47
N ARG A 38 -15.67 -16.55 -6.78
CA ARG A 38 -17.10 -16.90 -6.85
C ARG A 38 -17.79 -16.37 -8.10
N MET A 39 -17.36 -15.22 -8.62
CA MET A 39 -17.96 -14.54 -9.77
C MET A 39 -17.12 -14.68 -11.05
N ARG A 40 -16.22 -15.65 -11.08
CA ARG A 40 -15.21 -15.80 -12.15
C ARG A 40 -15.82 -15.76 -13.56
N SER A 41 -16.95 -16.41 -13.78
CA SER A 41 -17.62 -16.46 -15.09
C SER A 41 -18.17 -15.10 -15.54
N GLY A 42 -18.51 -14.21 -14.58
CA GLY A 42 -18.99 -12.86 -14.86
C GLY A 42 -17.86 -11.83 -14.98
N LEU A 43 -16.60 -12.22 -14.76
CA LEU A 43 -15.43 -11.34 -14.76
C LEU A 43 -14.31 -11.87 -15.69
N PRO A 44 -14.64 -12.20 -16.97
CA PRO A 44 -13.68 -12.80 -17.88
C PRO A 44 -12.51 -11.88 -18.24
N HIS A 45 -12.69 -10.57 -18.08
CA HIS A 45 -11.69 -9.53 -18.33
C HIS A 45 -10.59 -9.46 -17.28
N LEU A 46 -10.77 -10.06 -16.08
CA LEU A 46 -9.73 -10.13 -15.06
C LEU A 46 -8.87 -11.38 -15.27
N THR A 47 -7.63 -11.21 -15.65
CA THR A 47 -6.72 -12.33 -15.98
C THR A 47 -6.07 -12.95 -14.75
N ARG A 48 -5.96 -12.19 -13.66
CA ARG A 48 -5.30 -12.58 -12.40
C ARG A 48 -6.11 -12.18 -11.16
N ALA A 49 -5.65 -12.52 -9.98
CA ALA A 49 -6.35 -12.22 -8.73
C ALA A 49 -6.41 -10.70 -8.46
N PRO A 50 -7.49 -10.17 -7.91
CA PRO A 50 -7.60 -8.76 -7.50
C PRO A 50 -6.48 -8.28 -6.59
N SER A 51 -5.97 -9.10 -5.69
CA SER A 51 -4.83 -8.76 -4.84
C SER A 51 -3.54 -8.48 -5.63
N ASP A 52 -3.34 -9.13 -6.79
CA ASP A 52 -2.19 -8.88 -7.64
C ASP A 52 -2.22 -7.45 -8.22
N TYR A 53 -3.43 -6.96 -8.60
CA TYR A 53 -3.57 -5.57 -9.06
C TYR A 53 -3.37 -4.56 -7.92
N LEU A 54 -3.82 -4.88 -6.69
CA LEU A 54 -3.51 -4.04 -5.53
C LEU A 54 -2.00 -3.91 -5.36
N HIS A 55 -1.27 -5.01 -5.39
CA HIS A 55 0.17 -4.99 -5.25
C HIS A 55 0.85 -4.21 -6.38
N ASP A 56 0.46 -4.39 -7.63
CA ASP A 56 1.19 -3.83 -8.78
C ASP A 56 0.89 -2.35 -9.04
N HIS A 57 -0.33 -1.90 -8.70
CA HIS A 57 -0.82 -0.58 -9.11
C HIS A 57 -1.07 0.39 -7.96
N PHE A 58 -1.02 -0.07 -6.68
CA PHE A 58 -1.40 0.77 -5.56
C PHE A 58 -0.21 1.04 -4.63
N TRP A 59 -0.08 2.29 -4.24
CA TRP A 59 0.82 2.76 -3.19
C TRP A 59 -0.01 3.45 -2.12
N VAL A 60 0.50 3.41 -0.89
CA VAL A 60 -0.13 4.03 0.27
C VAL A 60 0.88 4.90 1.01
N THR A 61 0.39 5.92 1.70
CA THR A 61 1.25 6.76 2.55
C THR A 61 1.21 6.28 3.99
N THR A 62 2.26 6.58 4.76
CA THR A 62 2.34 6.20 6.17
C THR A 62 1.36 6.95 7.05
N GLN A 63 1.06 8.20 6.73
CA GLN A 63 0.16 9.01 7.55
C GLN A 63 -1.31 8.82 7.12
N PRO A 64 -2.28 8.62 8.05
CA PRO A 64 -2.04 8.32 9.46
C PRO A 64 -1.48 6.92 9.67
N MET A 65 -0.44 6.81 10.52
CA MET A 65 0.16 5.51 10.84
C MET A 65 -0.79 4.69 11.72
N GLU A 66 -0.98 3.41 11.41
CA GLU A 66 -1.66 2.50 12.32
C GLU A 66 -0.82 2.26 13.58
N GLU A 67 -1.45 2.32 14.73
CA GLU A 67 -0.81 2.14 16.04
C GLU A 67 -1.40 0.93 16.78
N PRO A 68 -1.16 -0.30 16.33
CA PRO A 68 -1.63 -1.48 17.04
C PRO A 68 -0.95 -1.62 18.40
N GLU A 69 -1.67 -2.12 19.41
CA GLU A 69 -1.14 -2.36 20.75
C GLU A 69 0.17 -3.17 20.73
N ASN A 70 0.28 -4.16 19.84
CA ASN A 70 1.53 -4.87 19.59
C ASN A 70 2.20 -4.32 18.33
N PRO A 71 3.34 -3.62 18.45
CA PRO A 71 4.03 -3.02 17.31
C PRO A 71 4.47 -4.02 16.22
N ALA A 72 4.62 -5.31 16.56
CA ALA A 72 4.93 -6.33 15.57
C ALA A 72 3.82 -6.48 14.52
N HIS A 73 2.56 -6.26 14.89
CA HIS A 73 1.44 -6.33 13.94
C HIS A 73 1.53 -5.24 12.88
N LEU A 74 2.07 -4.05 13.19
CA LEU A 74 2.32 -3.02 12.19
C LEU A 74 3.31 -3.52 11.13
N VAL A 75 4.40 -4.14 11.56
CA VAL A 75 5.43 -4.70 10.66
C VAL A 75 4.83 -5.81 9.78
N ASP A 76 3.97 -6.66 10.34
CA ASP A 76 3.28 -7.73 9.60
C ASP A 76 2.33 -7.16 8.52
N ILE A 77 1.58 -6.10 8.86
CA ILE A 77 0.72 -5.39 7.89
C ILE A 77 1.57 -4.80 6.77
N MET A 78 2.63 -4.08 7.10
CA MET A 78 3.55 -3.49 6.12
C MET A 78 4.19 -4.55 5.22
N ALA A 79 4.59 -5.69 5.80
CA ALA A 79 5.16 -6.80 5.04
C ALA A 79 4.14 -7.44 4.08
N THR A 80 2.87 -7.52 4.49
CA THR A 80 1.79 -8.07 3.64
C THR A 80 1.47 -7.14 2.47
N ILE A 81 1.55 -5.83 2.66
CA ILE A 81 1.36 -4.83 1.59
C ILE A 81 2.55 -4.85 0.61
N GLY A 82 3.75 -5.05 1.13
CA GLY A 82 5.02 -4.88 0.45
C GLY A 82 5.67 -3.55 0.82
N PHE A 83 6.90 -3.61 1.36
CA PHE A 83 7.62 -2.40 1.79
C PHE A 83 7.89 -1.41 0.66
N ASP A 84 7.93 -1.87 -0.58
CA ASP A 84 8.12 -1.07 -1.80
C ASP A 84 6.84 -0.32 -2.24
N ARG A 85 5.71 -0.59 -1.61
CA ARG A 85 4.41 0.05 -1.87
C ARG A 85 4.05 1.12 -0.84
N ILE A 86 4.89 1.36 0.16
CA ILE A 86 4.64 2.29 1.24
C ILE A 86 5.51 3.54 1.05
N LEU A 87 4.89 4.70 1.04
CA LEU A 87 5.52 6.00 0.90
C LEU A 87 5.44 6.75 2.22
N PHE A 88 6.53 7.40 2.62
CA PHE A 88 6.50 8.25 3.81
C PHE A 88 5.70 9.53 3.56
N SER A 89 4.88 9.90 4.53
CA SER A 89 4.15 11.16 4.63
C SER A 89 4.05 11.54 6.10
N SER A 90 4.20 12.82 6.44
CA SER A 90 4.10 13.29 7.83
C SER A 90 2.82 14.05 8.13
N ASP A 91 2.17 14.60 7.11
CA ASP A 91 1.03 15.51 7.23
C ASP A 91 1.33 16.81 8.01
N TYR A 92 2.62 17.16 8.16
CA TYR A 92 2.99 18.43 8.80
C TYR A 92 2.43 19.62 7.98
N PRO A 93 1.80 20.65 8.59
CA PRO A 93 1.80 20.97 10.03
C PRO A 93 0.48 20.67 10.76
N HIS A 94 -0.27 19.65 10.35
CA HIS A 94 -1.50 19.27 11.02
C HIS A 94 -1.24 18.78 12.47
N TRP A 95 -2.27 18.83 13.32
CA TRP A 95 -2.15 18.53 14.76
C TRP A 95 -1.81 17.05 15.04
N ASP A 96 -2.12 16.17 14.12
CA ASP A 96 -1.91 14.71 14.17
C ASP A 96 -0.76 14.25 13.26
N PHE A 97 0.19 15.15 12.96
CA PHE A 97 1.32 14.80 12.11
C PHE A 97 2.19 13.69 12.71
N ASP A 98 2.68 12.82 11.83
CA ASP A 98 3.62 11.75 12.18
C ASP A 98 5.05 12.28 12.23
N ASP A 99 5.73 12.13 13.38
CA ASP A 99 7.13 12.53 13.55
C ASP A 99 8.04 11.65 12.67
N PRO A 100 8.75 12.24 11.69
CA PRO A 100 9.60 11.48 10.76
C PRO A 100 10.76 10.73 11.45
N PHE A 101 11.14 11.11 12.66
CA PHE A 101 12.24 10.44 13.37
C PHE A 101 11.83 9.10 13.99
N VAL A 102 10.55 8.92 14.30
CA VAL A 102 10.07 7.76 15.08
C VAL A 102 8.99 6.94 14.38
N VAL A 103 8.23 7.52 13.45
CA VAL A 103 7.02 6.90 12.86
C VAL A 103 7.31 5.57 12.15
N VAL A 104 8.40 5.47 11.41
CA VAL A 104 8.76 4.21 10.75
C VAL A 104 9.56 3.33 11.72
N PRO A 105 9.05 2.13 12.07
CA PRO A 105 9.65 1.29 13.11
C PRO A 105 11.14 1.00 12.90
N ALA A 106 11.95 1.22 13.94
CA ALA A 106 13.38 0.94 13.92
C ALA A 106 13.69 -0.57 13.69
N SER A 107 12.77 -1.45 14.07
CA SER A 107 12.87 -2.89 13.86
C SER A 107 12.94 -3.32 12.39
N LEU A 108 12.55 -2.44 11.45
CA LEU A 108 12.66 -2.68 10.01
C LEU A 108 14.12 -2.63 9.50
N GLY A 109 15.03 -2.03 10.28
CA GLY A 109 16.42 -1.81 9.87
C GLY A 109 16.56 -0.65 8.88
N ASP A 110 17.79 -0.16 8.71
CA ASP A 110 18.08 1.09 8.00
C ASP A 110 17.70 1.05 6.51
N GLU A 111 17.95 -0.05 5.83
CA GLU A 111 17.67 -0.18 4.40
C GLU A 111 16.17 -0.04 4.09
N ARG A 112 15.30 -0.75 4.84
CA ARG A 112 13.85 -0.67 4.65
C ARG A 112 13.30 0.71 5.06
N ARG A 113 13.82 1.28 6.15
CA ARG A 113 13.46 2.64 6.56
C ARG A 113 13.81 3.65 5.47
N LYS A 114 15.03 3.61 4.93
CA LYS A 114 15.47 4.46 3.82
C LYS A 114 14.59 4.28 2.58
N GLN A 115 14.22 3.04 2.28
CA GLN A 115 13.31 2.71 1.18
C GLN A 115 11.96 3.42 1.37
N ILE A 116 11.34 3.30 2.54
CA ILE A 116 10.04 3.92 2.86
C ILE A 116 10.15 5.44 2.88
N TYR A 117 11.17 6.01 3.54
CA TYR A 117 11.33 7.46 3.68
C TYR A 117 11.54 8.20 2.35
N SER A 118 12.20 7.58 1.38
CA SER A 118 12.49 8.27 0.12
C SER A 118 12.62 7.37 -1.11
N GLY A 119 13.15 6.17 -0.95
CA GLY A 119 13.46 5.28 -2.07
C GLY A 119 12.25 4.94 -2.93
N ASN A 120 11.13 4.61 -2.29
CA ASN A 120 9.89 4.26 -2.99
C ASN A 120 9.31 5.45 -3.76
N ALA A 121 9.28 6.64 -3.15
CA ALA A 121 8.81 7.85 -3.83
C ALA A 121 9.70 8.21 -5.03
N ARG A 122 11.03 8.11 -4.88
CA ARG A 122 11.96 8.32 -5.99
C ARG A 122 11.70 7.34 -7.14
N ALA A 123 11.54 6.06 -6.84
CA ALA A 123 11.25 5.04 -7.84
C ALA A 123 9.90 5.24 -8.52
N LEU A 124 8.86 5.61 -7.75
CA LEU A 124 7.51 5.80 -8.26
C LEU A 124 7.41 7.02 -9.19
N TYR A 125 8.01 8.15 -8.79
CA TYR A 125 7.91 9.43 -9.51
C TYR A 125 9.08 9.72 -10.44
N GLY A 126 10.10 8.86 -10.46
CA GLY A 126 11.27 9.04 -11.34
C GLY A 126 12.22 10.16 -10.88
N PHE A 127 12.29 10.46 -9.58
CA PHE A 127 13.22 11.43 -9.07
C PHE A 127 14.64 10.86 -8.97
N ALA A 128 15.61 11.64 -9.40
CA ALA A 128 17.04 11.31 -9.28
C ALA A 128 17.54 11.36 -7.82
#